data_d20b455dba01d7c4c28c783e8666a6ed
#
_entry.id   d20b455dba01d7c4c28c783e8666a6ed
#
_cell.length_a   1.000
_cell.length_b   1.000
_cell.length_c   1.000
_cell.angle_alpha   90.00
_cell.angle_beta   90.00
_cell.angle_gamma   90.00
#
_symmetry.space_group_name_H-M   'P 1'
#
loop_
_entity.id
_entity.type
_entity.pdbx_description
1 polymer ?
#
loop_
_entity_poly.entity_id
_entity_poly.type
_entity_poly.pdbx_seq_one_letter_code
_entity_poly.pdbx_strand_id
1 'polypeptide(L)'
;MPNVRVNVWHCDRDGNYSGYAAMSSEGLTYCRGYQMTDANGECEFVTIVPGWYPGRVTHVHFQVFVSSQYSVVSQWTWPHDAVVDAVSAHPDLYPEGPDPLTPGQDGVFADGFELQMADLAWDEDAQEYVSLYEATVEGAGTSGVGHQEWQRSKVFALGQNFPNPVTSATNIPLELNVPGRVSWALWSAEGQCVYAADWGMKPAGRHAIRVNFESLGLPAASYLYRVEVVSDRGAFTDVKRMTLAK
;
A
#
# COMPACT_ATOMS: atom_id res chain seq x y z
N MET A 1 -5.69 4.24 -0.43
CA MET A 1 -4.40 4.23 0.35
C MET A 1 -3.37 5.06 -0.40
N PRO A 2 -2.87 6.18 0.15
CA PRO A 2 -1.89 7.03 -0.53
C PRO A 2 -0.48 6.44 -0.48
N ASN A 3 0.32 6.81 -1.48
CA ASN A 3 1.71 6.43 -1.63
C ASN A 3 1.94 4.91 -1.62
N VAL A 4 1.03 4.19 -2.25
CA VAL A 4 1.11 2.74 -2.46
C VAL A 4 1.54 2.49 -3.89
N ARG A 5 2.51 1.61 -4.08
CA ARG A 5 2.90 1.19 -5.42
C ARG A 5 1.88 0.21 -5.97
N VAL A 6 1.37 0.54 -7.15
CA VAL A 6 0.48 -0.32 -7.93
C VAL A 6 1.19 -0.66 -9.23
N ASN A 7 1.45 -1.94 -9.46
CA ASN A 7 1.89 -2.44 -10.75
C ASN A 7 0.66 -2.90 -11.53
N VAL A 8 0.63 -2.66 -12.84
CA VAL A 8 -0.34 -3.27 -13.76
C VAL A 8 0.39 -3.91 -14.93
N TRP A 9 -0.18 -4.98 -15.48
CA TRP A 9 0.25 -5.59 -16.72
C TRP A 9 -0.88 -6.36 -17.38
N HIS A 10 -0.88 -6.38 -18.69
CA HIS A 10 -1.84 -7.11 -19.50
C HIS A 10 -1.20 -7.50 -20.84
N CYS A 11 -1.88 -8.32 -21.62
CA CYS A 11 -1.45 -8.67 -22.97
C CYS A 11 -1.64 -7.49 -23.94
N ASP A 12 -0.96 -7.52 -25.07
CA ASP A 12 -1.24 -6.63 -26.19
C ASP A 12 -2.57 -7.01 -26.85
N ARG A 13 -2.92 -6.32 -27.93
CA ARG A 13 -4.15 -6.57 -28.71
C ARG A 13 -4.23 -7.98 -29.32
N ASP A 14 -3.09 -8.65 -29.51
CA ASP A 14 -2.96 -9.97 -30.10
C ASP A 14 -2.82 -11.08 -29.04
N GLY A 15 -3.04 -10.76 -27.75
CA GLY A 15 -2.98 -11.69 -26.64
C GLY A 15 -1.57 -12.01 -26.10
N ASN A 16 -0.53 -11.29 -26.53
CA ASN A 16 0.85 -11.55 -26.12
C ASN A 16 1.27 -10.70 -24.93
N TYR A 17 2.03 -11.28 -24.01
CA TYR A 17 2.62 -10.57 -22.88
C TYR A 17 4.08 -10.20 -23.12
N SER A 18 4.46 -9.00 -22.72
CA SER A 18 5.87 -8.60 -22.63
C SER A 18 6.58 -9.28 -21.45
N GLY A 19 7.90 -9.51 -21.57
CA GLY A 19 8.73 -10.03 -20.49
C GLY A 19 8.66 -11.53 -20.24
N TYR A 20 8.08 -12.31 -21.15
CA TYR A 20 7.97 -13.77 -21.04
C TYR A 20 8.80 -14.50 -22.12
N ALA A 21 9.71 -15.37 -21.67
CA ALA A 21 10.54 -16.18 -22.57
C ALA A 21 9.71 -17.04 -23.53
N ALA A 22 8.61 -17.62 -23.05
CA ALA A 22 7.72 -18.47 -23.85
C ALA A 22 7.06 -17.73 -25.04
N MET A 23 7.03 -16.39 -24.99
CA MET A 23 6.49 -15.52 -26.04
C MET A 23 7.59 -14.79 -26.82
N SER A 24 8.87 -15.16 -26.62
CA SER A 24 10.03 -14.49 -27.20
C SER A 24 10.05 -12.97 -26.96
N SER A 25 9.48 -12.54 -25.83
CA SER A 25 9.31 -11.13 -25.44
C SER A 25 10.17 -10.74 -24.22
N GLU A 26 11.20 -11.54 -23.90
CA GLU A 26 12.17 -11.20 -22.86
C GLU A 26 12.81 -9.83 -23.11
N GLY A 27 12.84 -9.00 -22.06
CA GLY A 27 13.38 -7.63 -22.14
C GLY A 27 12.43 -6.60 -22.73
N LEU A 28 11.26 -7.00 -23.24
CA LEU A 28 10.19 -6.08 -23.64
C LEU A 28 9.33 -5.71 -22.44
N THR A 29 8.78 -4.49 -22.44
CA THR A 29 8.03 -3.92 -21.31
C THR A 29 6.71 -3.25 -21.70
N TYR A 30 6.21 -3.51 -22.92
CA TYR A 30 4.91 -2.96 -23.33
C TYR A 30 3.77 -3.49 -22.45
N CYS A 31 2.70 -2.71 -22.34
CA CYS A 31 1.50 -3.03 -21.58
C CYS A 31 1.79 -3.42 -20.12
N ARG A 32 2.84 -2.86 -19.53
CA ARG A 32 3.15 -2.98 -18.10
C ARG A 32 3.82 -1.74 -17.54
N GLY A 33 3.52 -1.45 -16.29
CA GLY A 33 4.10 -0.31 -15.61
C GLY A 33 3.71 -0.28 -14.15
N TYR A 34 4.15 0.76 -13.45
CA TYR A 34 3.70 1.03 -12.09
C TYR A 34 3.46 2.52 -11.89
N GLN A 35 2.56 2.82 -10.97
CA GLN A 35 2.30 4.15 -10.46
C GLN A 35 2.29 4.13 -8.92
N MET A 36 2.47 5.30 -8.33
CA MET A 36 2.24 5.51 -6.91
C MET A 36 0.90 6.17 -6.73
N THR A 37 0.10 5.66 -5.81
CA THR A 37 -1.20 6.30 -5.50
C THR A 37 -1.01 7.68 -4.90
N ASP A 38 -1.90 8.59 -5.25
CA ASP A 38 -1.96 9.95 -4.74
C ASP A 38 -2.51 10.04 -3.29
N ALA A 39 -2.85 11.25 -2.84
CA ALA A 39 -3.40 11.50 -1.50
C ALA A 39 -4.78 10.85 -1.27
N ASN A 40 -5.53 10.58 -2.33
CA ASN A 40 -6.84 9.93 -2.29
C ASN A 40 -6.72 8.40 -2.35
N GLY A 41 -5.54 7.88 -2.68
CA GLY A 41 -5.31 6.47 -2.94
C GLY A 41 -5.56 6.08 -4.39
N GLU A 42 -5.54 7.05 -5.31
CA GLU A 42 -5.83 6.88 -6.73
C GLU A 42 -4.53 6.88 -7.54
N CYS A 43 -4.51 6.14 -8.64
CA CYS A 43 -3.46 6.19 -9.66
C CYS A 43 -4.06 5.91 -11.03
N GLU A 44 -3.46 6.48 -12.06
CA GLU A 44 -3.95 6.40 -13.43
C GLU A 44 -2.92 5.74 -14.34
N PHE A 45 -3.43 4.92 -15.28
CA PHE A 45 -2.63 4.26 -16.31
C PHE A 45 -3.24 4.53 -17.68
N VAL A 46 -2.45 5.05 -18.59
CA VAL A 46 -2.82 5.19 -19.99
C VAL A 46 -2.31 3.97 -20.74
N THR A 47 -3.22 3.22 -21.34
CA THR A 47 -2.89 1.97 -22.05
C THR A 47 -3.93 1.67 -23.12
N ILE A 48 -3.89 0.48 -23.72
CA ILE A 48 -4.91 0.00 -24.65
C ILE A 48 -5.94 -0.86 -23.94
N VAL A 49 -7.10 -1.06 -24.52
CA VAL A 49 -7.97 -2.19 -24.15
C VAL A 49 -7.21 -3.47 -24.51
N PRO A 50 -6.99 -4.39 -23.57
CA PRO A 50 -6.25 -5.62 -23.89
C PRO A 50 -6.97 -6.47 -24.93
N GLY A 51 -6.21 -7.22 -25.71
CA GLY A 51 -6.77 -8.36 -26.43
C GLY A 51 -7.09 -9.53 -25.49
N TRP A 52 -7.15 -10.71 -26.07
CA TRP A 52 -7.44 -11.94 -25.34
C TRP A 52 -6.57 -13.11 -25.85
N TYR A 53 -6.53 -14.19 -25.10
CA TYR A 53 -5.89 -15.44 -25.50
C TYR A 53 -6.74 -16.64 -25.06
N PRO A 54 -6.59 -17.82 -25.70
CA PRO A 54 -7.46 -18.96 -25.48
C PRO A 54 -7.62 -19.35 -24.01
N GLY A 55 -8.88 -19.47 -23.56
CA GLY A 55 -9.24 -19.87 -22.22
C GLY A 55 -9.37 -18.73 -21.20
N ARG A 56 -9.13 -17.49 -21.61
CA ARG A 56 -9.24 -16.33 -20.75
C ARG A 56 -10.09 -15.23 -21.39
N VAL A 57 -10.83 -14.50 -20.57
CA VAL A 57 -11.46 -13.24 -20.96
C VAL A 57 -10.43 -12.11 -21.02
N THR A 58 -10.80 -11.01 -21.69
CA THR A 58 -10.05 -9.75 -21.62
C THR A 58 -9.89 -9.29 -20.17
N HIS A 59 -8.66 -9.12 -19.69
CA HIS A 59 -8.38 -8.80 -18.29
C HIS A 59 -7.07 -8.02 -18.13
N VAL A 60 -6.95 -7.38 -16.98
CA VAL A 60 -5.72 -6.71 -16.54
C VAL A 60 -5.28 -7.28 -15.21
N HIS A 61 -4.01 -7.62 -15.10
CA HIS A 61 -3.40 -7.98 -13.82
C HIS A 61 -2.95 -6.76 -13.06
N PHE A 62 -3.04 -6.81 -11.75
CA PHE A 62 -2.45 -5.78 -10.88
C PHE A 62 -1.78 -6.40 -9.67
N GLN A 63 -0.84 -5.64 -9.11
CA GLN A 63 -0.19 -5.95 -7.84
C GLN A 63 -0.12 -4.68 -7.01
N VAL A 64 -0.70 -4.72 -5.82
CA VAL A 64 -0.67 -3.63 -4.86
C VAL A 64 0.34 -3.96 -3.77
N PHE A 65 1.34 -3.11 -3.59
CA PHE A 65 2.34 -3.25 -2.53
C PHE A 65 1.89 -2.50 -1.28
N VAL A 66 1.21 -3.18 -0.40
CA VAL A 66 0.69 -2.61 0.85
C VAL A 66 1.82 -2.30 1.83
N SER A 67 2.91 -3.08 1.78
CA SER A 67 4.14 -2.83 2.53
C SER A 67 5.34 -3.44 1.81
N SER A 68 6.55 -3.25 2.33
CA SER A 68 7.78 -3.90 1.80
C SER A 68 7.76 -5.43 1.88
N GLN A 69 6.87 -6.00 2.69
CA GLN A 69 6.78 -7.44 2.94
C GLN A 69 5.45 -8.06 2.48
N TYR A 70 4.48 -7.23 2.11
CA TYR A 70 3.15 -7.68 1.75
C TYR A 70 2.66 -7.02 0.47
N SER A 71 2.34 -7.84 -0.50
CA SER A 71 1.67 -7.43 -1.72
C SER A 71 0.53 -8.38 -2.08
N VAL A 72 -0.49 -7.85 -2.70
CA VAL A 72 -1.61 -8.61 -3.25
C VAL A 72 -1.52 -8.57 -4.76
N VAL A 73 -1.66 -9.73 -5.39
CA VAL A 73 -1.77 -9.86 -6.85
C VAL A 73 -3.19 -10.34 -7.14
N SER A 74 -3.84 -9.65 -8.06
CA SER A 74 -5.15 -10.02 -8.56
C SER A 74 -5.31 -9.56 -10.00
N GLN A 75 -6.52 -9.58 -10.51
CA GLN A 75 -6.86 -9.13 -11.85
C GLN A 75 -8.27 -8.57 -11.85
N TRP A 76 -8.58 -7.72 -12.82
CA TRP A 76 -9.93 -7.28 -13.10
C TRP A 76 -10.30 -7.54 -14.56
N THR A 77 -11.56 -7.60 -14.80
CA THR A 77 -12.18 -7.69 -16.12
C THR A 77 -13.35 -6.70 -16.21
N TRP A 78 -14.08 -6.75 -17.28
CA TRP A 78 -15.23 -5.86 -17.55
C TRP A 78 -16.48 -6.67 -17.92
N PRO A 79 -17.65 -6.05 -17.90
CA PRO A 79 -18.85 -6.64 -18.51
C PRO A 79 -18.53 -7.04 -19.96
N HIS A 80 -18.88 -8.27 -20.32
CA HIS A 80 -18.50 -8.82 -21.61
C HIS A 80 -19.05 -8.01 -22.79
N ASP A 81 -20.27 -7.50 -22.69
CA ASP A 81 -20.89 -6.62 -23.68
C ASP A 81 -20.10 -5.32 -23.87
N ALA A 82 -19.59 -4.71 -22.80
CA ALA A 82 -18.76 -3.50 -22.89
C ALA A 82 -17.45 -3.78 -23.64
N VAL A 83 -16.82 -4.93 -23.43
CA VAL A 83 -15.63 -5.35 -24.17
C VAL A 83 -15.96 -5.60 -25.64
N VAL A 84 -17.07 -6.32 -25.92
CA VAL A 84 -17.53 -6.56 -27.29
C VAL A 84 -17.77 -5.24 -28.02
N ASP A 85 -18.43 -4.28 -27.42
CA ASP A 85 -18.69 -2.98 -28.01
C ASP A 85 -17.39 -2.21 -28.28
N ALA A 86 -16.49 -2.15 -27.30
CA ALA A 86 -15.21 -1.45 -27.42
C ALA A 86 -14.32 -2.04 -28.52
N VAL A 87 -14.17 -3.34 -28.58
CA VAL A 87 -13.34 -4.04 -29.55
C VAL A 87 -13.95 -4.00 -30.95
N SER A 88 -15.28 -4.18 -31.06
CA SER A 88 -16.00 -4.18 -32.34
C SER A 88 -16.07 -2.79 -32.97
N ALA A 89 -15.95 -1.72 -32.19
CA ALA A 89 -15.85 -0.36 -32.69
C ALA A 89 -14.55 -0.08 -33.45
N HIS A 90 -13.50 -0.93 -33.22
CA HIS A 90 -12.16 -0.73 -33.79
C HIS A 90 -11.61 -1.99 -34.46
N PRO A 91 -12.28 -2.54 -35.49
CA PRO A 91 -11.90 -3.84 -36.09
C PRO A 91 -10.51 -3.81 -36.75
N ASP A 92 -10.03 -2.66 -37.19
CA ASP A 92 -8.69 -2.50 -37.75
C ASP A 92 -7.57 -2.63 -36.69
N LEU A 93 -7.91 -2.35 -35.44
CA LEU A 93 -7.00 -2.49 -34.32
C LEU A 93 -7.06 -3.88 -33.68
N TYR A 94 -8.21 -4.53 -33.72
CA TYR A 94 -8.48 -5.82 -33.08
C TYR A 94 -8.95 -6.85 -34.14
N PRO A 95 -8.06 -7.36 -34.99
CA PRO A 95 -8.43 -8.27 -36.08
C PRO A 95 -8.99 -9.62 -35.58
N GLU A 96 -8.61 -10.06 -34.38
CA GLU A 96 -9.14 -11.27 -33.75
C GLU A 96 -10.56 -11.09 -33.17
N GLY A 97 -11.07 -9.84 -33.16
CA GLY A 97 -12.34 -9.50 -32.54
C GLY A 97 -12.35 -9.60 -31.02
N PRO A 98 -13.56 -9.48 -30.39
CA PRO A 98 -13.70 -9.61 -28.95
C PRO A 98 -13.49 -11.05 -28.47
N ASP A 99 -13.18 -11.20 -27.18
CA ASP A 99 -13.03 -12.53 -26.57
C ASP A 99 -14.33 -13.34 -26.68
N PRO A 100 -14.22 -14.66 -26.87
CA PRO A 100 -15.39 -15.52 -27.03
C PRO A 100 -15.99 -15.97 -25.71
N LEU A 101 -15.41 -15.60 -24.54
CA LEU A 101 -15.81 -16.05 -23.23
C LEU A 101 -16.47 -14.92 -22.44
N THR A 102 -17.38 -15.27 -21.58
CA THR A 102 -17.86 -14.37 -20.52
C THR A 102 -17.04 -14.59 -19.24
N PRO A 103 -17.00 -13.64 -18.30
CA PRO A 103 -16.27 -13.79 -17.04
C PRO A 103 -16.65 -15.06 -16.25
N GLY A 104 -17.91 -15.46 -16.25
CA GLY A 104 -18.36 -16.70 -15.61
C GLY A 104 -17.90 -18.00 -16.29
N GLN A 105 -17.33 -17.93 -17.51
CA GLN A 105 -16.77 -19.08 -18.25
C GLN A 105 -15.25 -19.16 -18.12
N ASP A 106 -14.59 -18.11 -17.61
CA ASP A 106 -13.16 -18.10 -17.36
C ASP A 106 -12.82 -18.83 -16.06
N GLY A 107 -12.06 -19.92 -16.14
CA GLY A 107 -11.75 -20.77 -15.00
C GLY A 107 -10.92 -20.07 -13.90
N VAL A 108 -10.29 -18.92 -14.18
CA VAL A 108 -9.57 -18.13 -13.17
C VAL A 108 -10.52 -17.27 -12.35
N PHE A 109 -11.67 -16.92 -12.90
CA PHE A 109 -12.75 -16.20 -12.21
C PHE A 109 -13.82 -17.14 -11.64
N ALA A 110 -13.58 -18.47 -11.62
CA ALA A 110 -14.57 -19.48 -11.22
C ALA A 110 -14.98 -19.42 -9.74
N ASP A 111 -14.17 -18.75 -8.90
CA ASP A 111 -14.47 -18.50 -7.48
C ASP A 111 -15.32 -17.23 -7.23
N GLY A 112 -15.68 -16.55 -8.30
CA GLY A 112 -16.45 -15.30 -8.31
C GLY A 112 -15.67 -14.16 -8.97
N PHE A 113 -16.36 -13.32 -9.72
CA PHE A 113 -15.77 -12.19 -10.44
C PHE A 113 -16.43 -10.84 -10.11
N GLU A 114 -17.47 -10.85 -9.29
CA GLU A 114 -18.29 -9.66 -9.01
C GLU A 114 -17.46 -8.53 -8.38
N LEU A 115 -16.43 -8.88 -7.59
CA LEU A 115 -15.51 -7.93 -6.98
C LEU A 115 -14.30 -7.60 -7.87
N GLN A 116 -14.24 -8.19 -9.06
CA GLN A 116 -13.17 -8.03 -10.04
C GLN A 116 -13.69 -7.41 -11.35
N MET A 117 -14.87 -6.80 -11.29
CA MET A 117 -15.48 -6.11 -12.43
C MET A 117 -15.15 -4.62 -12.37
N ALA A 118 -14.55 -4.11 -13.44
CA ALA A 118 -14.34 -2.68 -13.65
C ALA A 118 -15.44 -2.11 -14.55
N ASP A 119 -15.66 -0.81 -14.48
CA ASP A 119 -16.46 -0.11 -15.48
C ASP A 119 -15.63 0.15 -16.74
N LEU A 120 -16.27 0.16 -17.92
CA LEU A 120 -15.66 0.57 -19.18
C LEU A 120 -16.66 1.40 -19.95
N ALA A 121 -16.32 2.65 -20.22
CA ALA A 121 -17.19 3.57 -20.92
C ALA A 121 -16.39 4.42 -21.93
N TRP A 122 -17.01 4.77 -23.06
CA TRP A 122 -16.45 5.70 -24.01
C TRP A 122 -16.67 7.14 -23.53
N ASP A 123 -15.61 7.93 -23.50
CA ASP A 123 -15.65 9.37 -23.25
C ASP A 123 -15.60 10.11 -24.59
N GLU A 124 -16.71 10.74 -24.95
CA GLU A 124 -16.87 11.47 -26.20
C GLU A 124 -16.01 12.76 -26.27
N ASP A 125 -15.75 13.37 -25.14
CA ASP A 125 -14.96 14.61 -25.08
C ASP A 125 -13.45 14.30 -25.19
N ALA A 126 -12.99 13.27 -24.51
CA ALA A 126 -11.59 12.82 -24.52
C ALA A 126 -11.28 11.90 -25.73
N GLN A 127 -12.28 11.33 -26.41
CA GLN A 127 -12.14 10.34 -27.49
C GLN A 127 -11.32 9.12 -27.07
N GLU A 128 -11.61 8.60 -25.85
CA GLU A 128 -10.96 7.45 -25.26
C GLU A 128 -11.91 6.58 -24.46
N TYR A 129 -11.53 5.36 -24.17
CA TYR A 129 -12.23 4.51 -23.20
C TYR A 129 -11.69 4.82 -21.80
N VAL A 130 -12.59 5.08 -20.88
CA VAL A 130 -12.29 5.26 -19.47
C VAL A 130 -12.75 4.02 -18.70
N SER A 131 -11.87 3.53 -17.82
CA SER A 131 -12.16 2.39 -16.97
C SER A 131 -11.83 2.74 -15.52
N LEU A 132 -12.76 2.48 -14.61
CA LEU A 132 -12.55 2.65 -13.19
C LEU A 132 -12.63 1.30 -12.47
N TYR A 133 -11.62 0.99 -11.67
CA TYR A 133 -11.60 -0.18 -10.81
C TYR A 133 -11.20 0.20 -9.39
N GLU A 134 -12.02 -0.18 -8.42
CA GLU A 134 -11.71 0.00 -7.00
C GLU A 134 -11.19 -1.32 -6.41
N ALA A 135 -9.90 -1.35 -6.07
CA ALA A 135 -9.28 -2.52 -5.45
C ALA A 135 -9.39 -2.44 -3.92
N THR A 136 -10.25 -3.28 -3.34
CA THR A 136 -10.27 -3.50 -1.89
C THR A 136 -9.28 -4.61 -1.54
N VAL A 137 -8.27 -4.27 -0.73
CA VAL A 137 -7.24 -5.21 -0.31
C VAL A 137 -7.43 -5.56 1.15
N GLU A 138 -7.76 -6.82 1.43
CA GLU A 138 -7.75 -7.37 2.78
C GLU A 138 -6.35 -7.87 3.12
N GLY A 139 -5.80 -7.44 4.24
CA GLY A 139 -4.53 -7.92 4.76
C GLY A 139 -4.65 -8.24 6.24
N ALA A 140 -3.95 -9.25 6.71
CA ALA A 140 -3.88 -9.62 8.11
C ALA A 140 -3.36 -8.44 8.97
N GLY A 141 -4.24 -7.54 9.36
CA GLY A 141 -3.95 -6.38 10.19
C GLY A 141 -3.32 -5.19 9.44
N THR A 142 -3.35 -5.16 8.11
CA THR A 142 -2.74 -4.09 7.31
C THR A 142 -3.73 -3.00 6.88
N SER A 143 -5.02 -3.24 6.87
CA SER A 143 -6.04 -2.26 6.46
C SER A 143 -6.14 -1.00 7.35
N GLY A 144 -5.51 -1.02 8.54
CA GLY A 144 -5.37 0.14 9.41
C GLY A 144 -3.94 0.65 9.56
N VAL A 145 -2.92 -0.22 9.33
CA VAL A 145 -1.54 0.09 9.69
C VAL A 145 -0.91 1.08 8.71
N GLY A 146 -1.05 0.87 7.42
CA GLY A 146 -0.48 1.79 6.41
C GLY A 146 -1.14 3.16 6.46
N HIS A 147 -2.47 3.21 6.60
CA HIS A 147 -3.20 4.47 6.77
C HIS A 147 -2.88 5.13 8.11
N GLN A 148 -2.79 4.36 9.19
CA GLN A 148 -2.38 4.86 10.50
C GLN A 148 -0.92 5.34 10.49
N GLU A 149 0.00 4.63 9.85
CA GLU A 149 1.40 5.05 9.70
C GLU A 149 1.52 6.34 8.89
N TRP A 150 0.77 6.47 7.81
CA TRP A 150 0.73 7.68 7.02
C TRP A 150 0.09 8.85 7.78
N GLN A 151 -1.04 8.63 8.46
CA GLN A 151 -1.66 9.65 9.32
C GLN A 151 -0.72 10.03 10.47
N ARG A 152 -0.08 9.05 11.11
CA ARG A 152 0.92 9.27 12.14
C ARG A 152 2.09 10.11 11.62
N SER A 153 2.63 9.82 10.43
CA SER A 153 3.76 10.58 9.85
C SER A 153 3.44 12.04 9.60
N LYS A 154 2.15 12.37 9.42
CA LYS A 154 1.68 13.76 9.37
C LYS A 154 1.60 14.44 10.73
N VAL A 155 1.54 13.67 11.81
CA VAL A 155 1.44 14.19 13.18
C VAL A 155 2.81 14.21 13.83
N PHE A 156 3.55 13.10 13.76
CA PHE A 156 4.88 13.01 14.36
C PHE A 156 5.76 11.93 13.71
N ALA A 157 7.06 12.06 13.91
CA ALA A 157 8.07 11.05 13.61
C ALA A 157 8.86 10.71 14.87
N LEU A 158 8.95 9.40 15.20
CA LEU A 158 9.71 8.88 16.32
C LEU A 158 11.08 8.39 15.83
N GLY A 159 12.16 8.98 16.38
CA GLY A 159 13.52 8.58 16.08
C GLY A 159 13.98 7.38 16.92
N GLN A 160 15.05 6.72 16.45
CA GLN A 160 15.76 5.73 17.26
C GLN A 160 16.49 6.42 18.40
N ASN A 161 16.40 5.86 19.61
CA ASN A 161 17.12 6.40 20.76
C ASN A 161 18.65 6.34 20.55
N PHE A 162 19.34 7.34 21.09
CA PHE A 162 20.78 7.40 21.05
C PHE A 162 21.35 7.92 22.40
N PRO A 163 22.38 7.23 22.97
CA PRO A 163 22.99 5.99 22.51
C PRO A 163 22.06 4.79 22.60
N ASN A 164 22.31 3.78 21.75
CA ASN A 164 21.70 2.45 21.82
C ASN A 164 22.78 1.42 21.36
N PRO A 165 23.29 0.53 22.21
CA PRO A 165 22.84 0.26 23.60
C PRO A 165 23.01 1.43 24.57
N VAL A 166 22.14 1.46 25.59
CA VAL A 166 22.12 2.45 26.65
C VAL A 166 22.90 1.92 27.85
N THR A 167 23.79 2.74 28.44
CA THR A 167 24.50 2.37 29.69
C THR A 167 23.93 3.10 30.89
N SER A 168 23.60 4.38 30.79
CA SER A 168 23.04 5.17 31.88
C SER A 168 21.86 6.02 31.45
N ALA A 169 21.98 6.73 30.34
CA ALA A 169 20.93 7.58 29.81
C ALA A 169 20.90 7.55 28.28
N THR A 170 19.73 7.85 27.72
CA THR A 170 19.53 7.97 26.28
C THR A 170 18.57 9.11 25.96
N ASN A 171 18.60 9.60 24.74
CA ASN A 171 17.63 10.53 24.20
C ASN A 171 16.81 9.84 23.11
N ILE A 172 15.51 10.01 23.16
CA ILE A 172 14.56 9.54 22.14
C ILE A 172 14.15 10.76 21.31
N PRO A 173 14.61 10.89 20.07
CA PRO A 173 14.21 11.99 19.21
C PRO A 173 12.74 11.88 18.83
N LEU A 174 12.04 12.99 18.86
CA LEU A 174 10.64 13.12 18.49
C LEU A 174 10.46 14.42 17.68
N GLU A 175 9.94 14.31 16.48
CA GLU A 175 9.57 15.46 15.66
C GLU A 175 8.06 15.55 15.56
N LEU A 176 7.47 16.65 16.04
CA LEU A 176 6.03 16.91 15.96
C LEU A 176 5.76 17.83 14.77
N ASN A 177 4.93 17.38 13.84
CA ASN A 177 4.50 18.18 12.70
C ASN A 177 3.30 19.07 13.04
N VAL A 178 2.60 18.75 14.14
CA VAL A 178 1.50 19.52 14.72
C VAL A 178 1.64 19.54 16.23
N PRO A 179 1.09 20.54 16.94
CA PRO A 179 1.08 20.52 18.40
C PRO A 179 0.27 19.34 18.94
N GLY A 180 0.72 18.73 20.04
CA GLY A 180 0.01 17.58 20.61
C GLY A 180 0.43 17.29 22.05
N ARG A 181 -0.41 16.53 22.76
CA ARG A 181 -0.09 15.96 24.06
C ARG A 181 0.70 14.69 23.85
N VAL A 182 1.87 14.61 24.46
CA VAL A 182 2.81 13.48 24.31
C VAL A 182 2.82 12.69 25.60
N SER A 183 2.63 11.38 25.49
CA SER A 183 2.90 10.41 26.55
C SER A 183 3.84 9.33 26.03
N TRP A 184 4.60 8.68 26.91
CA TRP A 184 5.48 7.60 26.55
C TRP A 184 5.58 6.55 27.65
N ALA A 185 5.88 5.33 27.25
CA ALA A 185 6.02 4.21 28.17
C ALA A 185 7.14 3.25 27.73
N LEU A 186 7.73 2.56 28.71
CA LEU A 186 8.66 1.45 28.52
C LEU A 186 7.97 0.13 28.85
N TRP A 187 8.24 -0.86 28.02
CA TRP A 187 7.69 -2.20 28.15
C TRP A 187 8.84 -3.21 28.14
N SER A 188 8.78 -4.21 29.03
CA SER A 188 9.70 -5.34 29.01
C SER A 188 9.41 -6.29 27.82
N ALA A 189 10.30 -7.23 27.59
CA ALA A 189 10.12 -8.27 26.56
C ALA A 189 8.91 -9.18 26.85
N GLU A 190 8.51 -9.29 28.11
CA GLU A 190 7.36 -10.07 28.57
C GLU A 190 6.03 -9.27 28.45
N GLY A 191 6.08 -8.04 27.90
CA GLY A 191 4.91 -7.22 27.69
C GLY A 191 4.42 -6.48 28.97
N GLN A 192 5.26 -6.34 30.00
CA GLN A 192 4.94 -5.55 31.18
C GLN A 192 5.33 -4.09 30.99
N CYS A 193 4.43 -3.16 31.30
CA CYS A 193 4.75 -1.75 31.36
C CYS A 193 5.60 -1.47 32.61
N VAL A 194 6.88 -1.17 32.41
CA VAL A 194 7.85 -0.94 33.51
C VAL A 194 8.01 0.54 33.86
N TYR A 195 7.60 1.42 32.96
CA TYR A 195 7.57 2.86 33.19
C TYR A 195 6.57 3.54 32.26
N ALA A 196 5.88 4.58 32.75
CA ALA A 196 5.05 5.44 31.92
C ALA A 196 5.10 6.88 32.42
N ALA A 197 5.05 7.84 31.51
CA ALA A 197 5.02 9.26 31.82
C ALA A 197 4.18 10.05 30.82
N ASP A 198 3.43 11.00 31.32
CA ASP A 198 2.80 12.05 30.54
C ASP A 198 3.76 13.23 30.42
N TRP A 199 4.17 13.53 29.21
CA TRP A 199 5.09 14.63 28.93
C TRP A 199 4.36 15.95 28.65
N GLY A 200 3.04 15.92 28.60
CA GLY A 200 2.16 17.07 28.42
C GLY A 200 2.11 17.61 27.00
N MET A 201 1.52 18.79 26.84
CA MET A 201 1.42 19.48 25.55
C MET A 201 2.80 19.92 25.06
N LYS A 202 3.07 19.66 23.78
CA LYS A 202 4.28 20.10 23.09
C LYS A 202 3.91 20.84 21.80
N PRO A 203 4.60 21.93 21.44
CA PRO A 203 4.42 22.60 20.16
C PRO A 203 4.97 21.73 19.02
N ALA A 204 4.61 22.04 17.79
CA ALA A 204 5.28 21.49 16.61
C ALA A 204 6.79 21.83 16.66
N GLY A 205 7.61 20.91 16.14
CA GLY A 205 9.06 21.03 16.11
C GLY A 205 9.78 19.79 16.64
N ARG A 206 11.09 19.91 16.77
CA ARG A 206 11.97 18.83 17.25
C ARG A 206 12.08 18.83 18.76
N HIS A 207 11.91 17.65 19.34
CA HIS A 207 11.98 17.38 20.75
C HIS A 207 12.86 16.16 21.03
N ALA A 208 13.29 16.00 22.28
CA ALA A 208 13.99 14.78 22.73
C ALA A 208 13.51 14.40 24.14
N ILE A 209 13.01 13.17 24.29
CA ILE A 209 12.68 12.62 25.59
C ILE A 209 13.98 12.04 26.18
N ARG A 210 14.46 12.62 27.26
CA ARG A 210 15.64 12.13 27.97
C ARG A 210 15.21 11.09 29.01
N VAL A 211 15.77 9.90 28.90
CA VAL A 211 15.52 8.78 29.81
C VAL A 211 16.80 8.47 30.60
N ASN A 212 16.72 8.53 31.93
CA ASN A 212 17.81 8.13 32.82
C ASN A 212 17.47 6.78 33.45
N PHE A 213 18.20 5.72 33.05
CA PHE A 213 17.98 4.37 33.50
C PHE A 213 18.55 4.08 34.88
N GLU A 214 19.51 4.88 35.36
CA GLU A 214 20.02 4.74 36.73
C GLU A 214 18.91 4.98 37.76
N SER A 215 18.04 5.95 37.47
CA SER A 215 16.91 6.27 38.36
C SER A 215 15.76 5.26 38.28
N LEU A 216 15.70 4.47 37.21
CA LEU A 216 14.62 3.49 37.00
C LEU A 216 14.94 2.10 37.58
N GLY A 217 16.19 1.81 37.88
CA GLY A 217 16.61 0.54 38.48
C GLY A 217 16.33 -0.70 37.63
N LEU A 218 16.17 -0.53 36.33
CA LEU A 218 15.82 -1.61 35.41
C LEU A 218 17.02 -2.50 35.10
N PRO A 219 16.83 -3.83 34.93
CA PRO A 219 17.90 -4.74 34.55
C PRO A 219 18.37 -4.54 33.10
N ALA A 220 19.60 -4.99 32.79
CA ALA A 220 20.08 -5.04 31.42
C ALA A 220 19.21 -5.99 30.59
N ALA A 221 18.54 -5.47 29.58
CA ALA A 221 17.62 -6.19 28.72
C ALA A 221 17.25 -5.36 27.48
N SER A 222 16.48 -5.96 26.57
CA SER A 222 15.78 -5.23 25.52
C SER A 222 14.44 -4.73 26.03
N TYR A 223 14.13 -3.48 25.73
CA TYR A 223 12.87 -2.79 26.06
C TYR A 223 12.24 -2.24 24.80
N LEU A 224 10.93 -2.13 24.82
CA LEU A 224 10.17 -1.37 23.82
C LEU A 224 9.77 -0.03 24.43
N TYR A 225 10.06 1.08 23.75
CA TYR A 225 9.47 2.36 24.12
C TYR A 225 8.36 2.71 23.13
N ARG A 226 7.22 3.06 23.70
CA ARG A 226 6.03 3.49 22.99
C ARG A 226 5.81 4.96 23.26
N VAL A 227 5.64 5.74 22.20
CA VAL A 227 5.25 7.15 22.27
C VAL A 227 3.85 7.29 21.69
N GLU A 228 2.99 8.01 22.39
CA GLU A 228 1.66 8.37 21.95
C GLU A 228 1.56 9.88 21.85
N VAL A 229 1.00 10.37 20.76
CA VAL A 229 0.73 11.78 20.50
C VAL A 229 -0.76 11.96 20.23
N VAL A 230 -1.43 12.77 21.06
CA VAL A 230 -2.83 13.16 20.89
C VAL A 230 -2.86 14.59 20.38
N SER A 231 -3.41 14.81 19.20
CA SER A 231 -3.53 16.10 18.53
C SER A 231 -4.97 16.36 18.09
N ASP A 232 -5.23 17.46 17.44
CA ASP A 232 -6.51 17.76 16.75
C ASP A 232 -6.82 16.77 15.60
N ARG A 233 -5.80 16.04 15.11
CA ARG A 233 -5.92 15.01 14.07
C ARG A 233 -6.19 13.61 14.61
N GLY A 234 -6.27 13.42 15.91
CA GLY A 234 -6.49 12.14 16.58
C GLY A 234 -5.32 11.71 17.46
N ALA A 235 -5.39 10.46 17.94
CA ALA A 235 -4.37 9.82 18.75
C ALA A 235 -3.56 8.82 17.92
N PHE A 236 -2.24 8.95 17.93
CA PHE A 236 -1.32 8.12 17.14
C PHE A 236 -0.18 7.61 18.01
N THR A 237 0.25 6.37 17.75
CA THR A 237 1.34 5.75 18.51
C THR A 237 2.43 5.23 17.59
N ASP A 238 3.65 5.24 18.10
CA ASP A 238 4.80 4.54 17.49
C ASP A 238 5.62 3.83 18.56
N VAL A 239 6.27 2.73 18.17
CA VAL A 239 7.04 1.85 19.06
C VAL A 239 8.40 1.57 18.44
N LYS A 240 9.45 1.66 19.25
CA LYS A 240 10.80 1.24 18.86
C LYS A 240 11.47 0.47 19.99
N ARG A 241 12.51 -0.28 19.63
CA ARG A 241 13.29 -1.09 20.55
C ARG A 241 14.56 -0.35 21.01
N MET A 242 14.88 -0.47 22.29
CA MET A 242 16.18 -0.09 22.84
C MET A 242 16.78 -1.25 23.64
N THR A 243 18.10 -1.24 23.76
CA THR A 243 18.84 -2.22 24.56
C THR A 243 19.54 -1.48 25.69
N LEU A 244 19.25 -1.88 26.93
CA LEU A 244 19.98 -1.44 28.13
C LEU A 244 21.13 -2.42 28.38
N ALA A 245 22.36 -1.91 28.31
CA ALA A 245 23.58 -2.63 28.65
C ALA A 245 24.10 -2.10 30.01
N LYS A 246 24.59 -2.98 30.85
CA LYS A 246 25.30 -2.61 32.08
C LYS A 246 26.78 -2.74 31.89
#